data_743ac728db8451fcb01ea32bcb6957dd
#
_entry.id   743ac728db8451fcb01ea32bcb6957dd
#
_cell.length_a   1.000
_cell.length_b   1.000
_cell.length_c   1.000
_cell.angle_alpha   90.00
_cell.angle_beta   90.00
_cell.angle_gamma   90.00
#
_symmetry.space_group_name_H-M   'P 1'
#
loop_
_entity.id
_entity.type
_entity.pdbx_description
1 polymer ?
#
loop_
_entity_poly.entity_id
_entity_poly.type
_entity_poly.pdbx_seq_one_letter_code
_entity_poly.pdbx_strand_id
1 'polypeptide(L)'
;MMTLNQNKQKLYYALLDNVVPIYETDDDGNIIYYEDEEGNKIPLETGDTKITYSKPVEFYGNIAMSGGEVEVQEFGLNLADYEAILVLDKNTLPLTETSLIWQNTKPKFNQDETLDENSADYKIVKINSSNNYDKYVLSRVVK
;
A
#
# COMPACT_ATOMS: atom_id res chain seq x y z
N MET A 1 -7.25 -16.33 -18.91
CA MET A 1 -7.95 -17.20 -17.97
C MET A 1 -8.76 -16.35 -17.00
N MET A 2 -10.00 -16.70 -16.80
CA MET A 2 -10.83 -16.00 -15.83
C MET A 2 -10.58 -16.55 -14.43
N THR A 3 -10.34 -15.65 -13.49
CA THR A 3 -10.27 -16.04 -12.09
C THR A 3 -11.68 -16.22 -11.55
N LEU A 4 -11.95 -17.34 -10.92
CA LEU A 4 -13.24 -17.58 -10.32
C LEU A 4 -13.44 -16.70 -9.10
N ASN A 5 -14.61 -16.07 -8.98
CA ASN A 5 -14.88 -15.16 -7.87
C ASN A 5 -14.70 -15.81 -6.49
N GLN A 6 -15.04 -17.09 -6.39
CA GLN A 6 -14.92 -17.84 -5.14
C GLN A 6 -13.46 -18.03 -4.69
N ASN A 7 -12.50 -17.86 -5.60
CA ASN A 7 -11.08 -17.98 -5.29
C ASN A 7 -10.43 -16.63 -5.00
N LYS A 8 -11.15 -15.54 -5.14
CA LYS A 8 -10.61 -14.20 -4.90
C LYS A 8 -10.68 -13.86 -3.43
N GLN A 9 -9.62 -13.25 -2.94
CA GLN A 9 -9.50 -12.79 -1.57
C GLN A 9 -9.82 -11.30 -1.51
N LYS A 10 -10.36 -10.86 -0.38
CA LYS A 10 -10.59 -9.43 -0.13
C LYS A 10 -9.29 -8.80 0.31
N LEU A 11 -8.85 -7.81 -0.43
CA LEU A 11 -7.57 -7.15 -0.25
C LEU A 11 -7.76 -5.64 -0.18
N TYR A 12 -6.73 -4.93 0.29
CA TYR A 12 -6.68 -3.47 0.22
C TYR A 12 -5.37 -3.04 -0.41
N TYR A 13 -5.37 -1.91 -1.10
CA TYR A 13 -4.14 -1.32 -1.61
C TYR A 13 -4.10 0.17 -1.28
N ALA A 14 -2.90 0.73 -1.25
CA ALA A 14 -2.68 2.17 -1.13
C ALA A 14 -1.49 2.58 -1.99
N LEU A 15 -1.55 3.79 -2.54
CA LEU A 15 -0.54 4.32 -3.45
C LEU A 15 0.28 5.39 -2.75
N LEU A 16 1.60 5.41 -2.99
CA LEU A 16 2.49 6.44 -2.46
C LEU A 16 2.47 7.65 -3.39
N ASP A 17 1.44 8.48 -3.30
CA ASP A 17 1.28 9.61 -4.19
C ASP A 17 0.53 10.79 -3.56
N ASN A 18 0.26 10.73 -2.27
CA ASN A 18 -0.53 11.75 -1.59
C ASN A 18 0.36 12.73 -0.84
N VAL A 19 0.23 14.02 -1.14
CA VAL A 19 0.99 15.08 -0.49
C VAL A 19 0.15 15.68 0.63
N VAL A 20 0.67 15.67 1.83
CA VAL A 20 -0.02 16.20 3.01
C VAL A 20 0.87 17.18 3.77
N PRO A 21 0.29 18.15 4.49
CA PRO A 21 1.08 19.06 5.30
C PRO A 21 1.71 18.34 6.50
N ILE A 22 2.85 18.84 6.94
CA ILE A 22 3.47 18.38 8.18
C ILE A 22 3.00 19.31 9.31
N TYR A 23 2.48 18.70 10.38
CA TYR A 23 1.93 19.46 11.51
C TYR A 23 2.98 19.62 12.61
N GLU A 24 2.88 20.73 13.34
CA GLU A 24 3.68 20.95 14.54
C GLU A 24 3.28 19.97 15.62
N THR A 25 4.26 19.44 16.35
CA THR A 25 4.02 18.49 17.44
C THR A 25 4.68 18.98 18.72
N ASP A 26 4.12 18.57 19.87
CA ASP A 26 4.71 18.83 21.16
C ASP A 26 5.81 17.80 21.48
N ASP A 27 6.38 17.88 22.68
CA ASP A 27 7.48 17.01 23.10
C ASP A 27 7.08 15.54 23.18
N ASP A 28 5.78 15.26 23.33
CA ASP A 28 5.24 13.90 23.38
C ASP A 28 4.83 13.36 22.01
N GLY A 29 5.02 14.17 20.95
CA GLY A 29 4.67 13.78 19.59
C GLY A 29 3.20 14.02 19.22
N ASN A 30 2.45 14.72 20.05
CA ASN A 30 1.06 15.03 19.77
C ASN A 30 0.94 16.29 18.91
N ILE A 31 -0.02 16.29 17.98
CA ILE A 31 -0.25 17.43 17.10
C ILE A 31 -0.73 18.62 17.92
N ILE A 32 -0.17 19.80 17.64
CA ILE A 32 -0.59 21.07 18.27
C ILE A 32 -1.73 21.65 17.44
N TYR A 33 -2.78 22.09 18.13
CA TYR A 33 -3.95 22.69 17.50
C TYR A 33 -4.12 24.15 17.96
N TYR A 34 -4.72 24.95 17.09
CA TYR A 34 -5.19 26.28 17.48
C TYR A 34 -6.70 26.37 17.20
N GLU A 35 -7.35 27.33 17.85
CA GLU A 35 -8.78 27.57 17.64
C GLU A 35 -8.98 28.74 16.69
N ASP A 36 -9.89 28.57 15.72
CA ASP A 36 -10.29 29.65 14.84
C ASP A 36 -11.37 30.52 15.53
N GLU A 37 -11.86 31.52 14.81
CA GLU A 37 -12.87 32.45 15.35
C GLU A 37 -14.19 31.76 15.68
N GLU A 38 -14.45 30.60 15.09
CA GLU A 38 -15.67 29.83 15.30
C GLU A 38 -15.51 28.75 16.38
N GLY A 39 -14.33 28.66 17.00
CA GLY A 39 -14.04 27.68 18.03
C GLY A 39 -13.62 26.32 17.52
N ASN A 40 -13.39 26.17 16.21
CA ASN A 40 -12.91 24.92 15.65
C ASN A 40 -11.42 24.74 15.91
N LYS A 41 -11.03 23.50 16.25
CA LYS A 41 -9.62 23.17 16.44
C LYS A 41 -8.99 22.84 15.10
N ILE A 42 -7.94 23.55 14.75
CA ILE A 42 -7.24 23.40 13.49
C ILE A 42 -5.80 22.98 13.77
N PRO A 43 -5.27 21.91 13.13
CA PRO A 43 -3.88 21.52 13.32
C PRO A 43 -2.94 22.62 12.83
N LEU A 44 -1.89 22.90 13.62
CA LEU A 44 -0.91 23.92 13.27
C LEU A 44 0.09 23.33 12.28
N GLU A 45 0.14 23.90 11.08
CA GLU A 45 1.05 23.44 10.01
C GLU A 45 2.43 24.08 10.15
N THR A 46 3.48 23.29 9.82
CA THR A 46 4.84 23.80 9.82
C THR A 46 5.17 24.63 8.57
N GLY A 47 4.36 24.51 7.52
CA GLY A 47 4.67 25.07 6.21
C GLY A 47 5.33 24.08 5.25
N ASP A 48 5.79 22.95 5.74
CA ASP A 48 6.37 21.89 4.93
C ASP A 48 5.34 20.82 4.60
N THR A 49 5.64 19.99 3.60
CA THR A 49 4.77 18.88 3.18
C THR A 49 5.57 17.58 3.16
N LYS A 50 4.85 16.48 3.19
CA LYS A 50 5.45 15.16 3.01
C LYS A 50 4.60 14.34 2.04
N ILE A 51 5.22 13.33 1.42
CA ILE A 51 4.51 12.38 0.57
C ILE A 51 4.12 11.19 1.44
N THR A 52 2.87 10.80 1.34
CA THR A 52 2.35 9.65 2.09
C THR A 52 1.45 8.82 1.17
N TYR A 53 0.89 7.75 1.72
CA TYR A 53 0.04 6.86 0.95
C TYR A 53 -1.39 7.40 0.88
N SER A 54 -2.07 7.10 -0.24
CA SER A 54 -3.47 7.42 -0.43
C SER A 54 -4.33 6.62 0.54
N LYS A 55 -5.64 6.93 0.59
CA LYS A 55 -6.57 6.14 1.39
C LYS A 55 -6.62 4.71 0.83
N PRO A 56 -6.65 3.69 1.71
CA PRO A 56 -6.74 2.31 1.25
C PRO A 56 -8.04 2.06 0.47
N VAL A 57 -7.92 1.29 -0.60
CA VAL A 57 -9.06 0.92 -1.45
C VAL A 57 -9.20 -0.58 -1.42
N GLU A 58 -10.43 -1.04 -1.19
CA GLU A 58 -10.76 -2.46 -1.19
C GLU A 58 -10.80 -3.01 -2.61
N PHE A 59 -10.25 -4.20 -2.81
CA PHE A 59 -10.35 -4.90 -4.07
C PHE A 59 -10.30 -6.41 -3.84
N TYR A 60 -10.57 -7.16 -4.89
CA TYR A 60 -10.53 -8.62 -4.85
C TYR A 60 -9.48 -9.12 -5.83
N GLY A 61 -8.67 -10.06 -5.38
CA GLY A 61 -7.62 -10.65 -6.20
C GLY A 61 -7.07 -11.90 -5.55
N ASN A 62 -6.13 -12.54 -6.23
CA ASN A 62 -5.48 -13.74 -5.73
C ASN A 62 -4.01 -13.49 -5.51
N ILE A 63 -3.55 -13.78 -4.30
CA ILE A 63 -2.13 -13.76 -3.97
C ILE A 63 -1.67 -15.21 -3.83
N ALA A 64 -0.72 -15.61 -4.67
CA ALA A 64 -0.05 -16.89 -4.57
C ALA A 64 1.25 -16.71 -3.79
N MET A 65 1.50 -17.61 -2.86
CA MET A 65 2.78 -17.58 -2.12
C MET A 65 3.93 -17.83 -3.10
N SER A 66 5.16 -17.57 -2.64
CA SER A 66 6.33 -17.58 -3.51
C SER A 66 6.26 -18.71 -4.52
N GLY A 67 6.36 -18.36 -5.80
CA GLY A 67 6.25 -19.31 -6.88
C GLY A 67 7.49 -20.17 -7.00
N GLY A 68 7.45 -21.09 -7.94
CA GLY A 68 8.59 -21.89 -8.26
C GLY A 68 9.62 -21.14 -9.08
N GLU A 69 10.62 -21.86 -9.56
CA GLU A 69 11.71 -21.27 -10.34
C GLU A 69 11.24 -20.53 -11.59
N VAL A 70 10.10 -20.92 -12.14
CA VAL A 70 9.59 -20.29 -13.35
C VAL A 70 9.29 -18.81 -13.11
N GLU A 71 8.60 -18.50 -12.01
CA GLU A 71 8.29 -17.12 -11.67
C GLU A 71 9.54 -16.32 -11.33
N VAL A 72 10.49 -16.94 -10.62
CA VAL A 72 11.76 -16.31 -10.29
C VAL A 72 12.52 -15.96 -11.57
N GLN A 73 12.57 -16.87 -12.52
CA GLN A 73 13.24 -16.63 -13.79
C GLN A 73 12.55 -15.55 -14.62
N GLU A 74 11.22 -15.55 -14.63
CA GLU A 74 10.44 -14.55 -15.36
C GLU A 74 10.74 -13.13 -14.91
N PHE A 75 10.90 -12.93 -13.60
CA PHE A 75 11.18 -11.62 -13.03
C PHE A 75 12.68 -11.33 -12.88
N GLY A 76 13.54 -12.32 -13.06
CA GLY A 76 14.97 -12.16 -12.88
C GLY A 76 15.35 -11.93 -11.41
N LEU A 77 14.57 -12.46 -10.48
CA LEU A 77 14.79 -12.29 -9.05
C LEU A 77 15.24 -13.60 -8.40
N ASN A 78 15.89 -13.49 -7.25
CA ASN A 78 16.19 -14.63 -6.38
C ASN A 78 14.99 -14.91 -5.49
N LEU A 79 14.86 -16.17 -5.05
CA LEU A 79 13.75 -16.56 -4.15
C LEU A 79 13.69 -15.72 -2.87
N ALA A 80 14.82 -15.17 -2.42
CA ALA A 80 14.87 -14.32 -1.23
C ALA A 80 14.28 -12.94 -1.45
N ASP A 81 14.08 -12.52 -2.69
CA ASP A 81 13.66 -11.15 -3.00
C ASP A 81 12.14 -10.94 -2.95
N TYR A 82 11.35 -12.01 -2.90
CA TYR A 82 9.90 -11.86 -2.83
C TYR A 82 9.26 -13.00 -2.05
N GLU A 83 8.04 -12.74 -1.57
CA GLU A 83 7.26 -13.68 -0.77
C GLU A 83 6.02 -14.19 -1.51
N ALA A 84 5.47 -13.39 -2.45
CA ALA A 84 4.22 -13.71 -3.08
C ALA A 84 4.07 -12.99 -4.42
N ILE A 85 3.10 -13.44 -5.20
CA ILE A 85 2.76 -12.84 -6.49
C ILE A 85 1.25 -12.56 -6.52
N LEU A 86 0.89 -11.34 -6.89
CA LEU A 86 -0.49 -10.93 -7.13
C LEU A 86 -0.70 -10.86 -8.65
N VAL A 87 -1.72 -11.56 -9.15
CA VAL A 87 -2.08 -11.53 -10.57
C VAL A 87 -3.45 -10.89 -10.73
N LEU A 88 -3.53 -9.89 -11.60
CA LEU A 88 -4.78 -9.20 -11.91
C LEU A 88 -4.95 -9.14 -13.42
N ASP A 89 -6.19 -8.95 -13.87
CA ASP A 89 -6.45 -8.67 -15.27
C ASP A 89 -5.78 -7.35 -15.64
N LYS A 90 -5.36 -7.23 -16.89
CA LYS A 90 -4.58 -6.07 -17.35
C LYS A 90 -5.35 -4.76 -17.14
N ASN A 91 -4.64 -3.76 -16.61
CA ASN A 91 -5.17 -2.41 -16.37
C ASN A 91 -6.37 -2.34 -15.43
N THR A 92 -6.49 -3.30 -14.52
CA THR A 92 -7.58 -3.33 -13.54
C THR A 92 -7.40 -2.27 -12.46
N LEU A 93 -6.17 -2.10 -11.96
CA LEU A 93 -5.86 -1.19 -10.85
C LEU A 93 -4.62 -0.36 -11.18
N PRO A 94 -4.52 0.86 -10.61
CA PRO A 94 -3.38 1.76 -10.86
C PRO A 94 -2.17 1.45 -9.96
N LEU A 95 -1.90 0.20 -9.67
CA LEU A 95 -0.81 -0.20 -8.79
C LEU A 95 0.56 0.14 -9.38
N THR A 96 1.48 0.56 -8.53
CA THR A 96 2.85 0.91 -8.90
C THR A 96 3.84 0.17 -8.00
N GLU A 97 5.12 0.17 -8.40
CA GLU A 97 6.19 -0.23 -7.49
C GLU A 97 6.18 0.75 -6.32
N THR A 98 6.13 0.29 -5.12
CA THR A 98 5.95 1.00 -3.85
C THR A 98 4.52 0.99 -3.30
N SER A 99 3.53 0.52 -4.05
CA SER A 99 2.18 0.35 -3.52
C SER A 99 2.16 -0.67 -2.37
N LEU A 100 1.26 -0.46 -1.41
CA LEU A 100 1.10 -1.36 -0.27
C LEU A 100 -0.13 -2.24 -0.46
N ILE A 101 -0.06 -3.47 0.06
CA ILE A 101 -1.13 -4.45 -0.03
C ILE A 101 -1.42 -5.03 1.36
N TRP A 102 -2.69 -5.12 1.71
CA TRP A 102 -3.18 -5.80 2.92
C TRP A 102 -3.95 -7.04 2.51
N GLN A 103 -3.61 -8.17 3.10
CA GLN A 103 -4.25 -9.46 2.79
C GLN A 103 -5.08 -9.98 3.96
N ASN A 104 -4.49 -10.09 5.13
CA ASN A 104 -5.13 -10.68 6.30
C ASN A 104 -5.40 -9.68 7.40
N THR A 105 -5.05 -8.43 7.20
CA THR A 105 -5.19 -7.37 8.19
C THR A 105 -5.91 -6.19 7.56
N LYS A 106 -6.31 -5.25 8.40
CA LYS A 106 -6.92 -4.00 7.94
C LYS A 106 -5.90 -2.88 8.02
N PRO A 107 -5.96 -1.91 7.10
CA PRO A 107 -5.08 -0.74 7.18
C PRO A 107 -5.27 0.02 8.49
N LYS A 108 -4.15 0.49 9.05
CA LYS A 108 -4.14 1.28 10.27
C LYS A 108 -3.59 2.67 9.97
N PHE A 109 -3.90 3.61 10.84
CA PHE A 109 -3.53 5.01 10.65
C PHE A 109 -2.71 5.50 11.84
N ASN A 110 -1.81 6.45 11.57
CA ASN A 110 -1.02 7.12 12.58
C ASN A 110 -1.86 8.19 13.29
N GLN A 111 -1.31 8.79 14.33
CA GLN A 111 -1.99 9.86 15.07
C GLN A 111 -2.29 11.09 14.20
N ASP A 112 -1.44 11.35 13.19
CA ASP A 112 -1.64 12.48 12.26
C ASP A 112 -2.58 12.14 11.10
N GLU A 113 -3.30 11.01 11.21
CA GLU A 113 -4.25 10.52 10.23
C GLU A 113 -3.62 10.03 8.91
N THR A 114 -2.29 9.99 8.83
CA THR A 114 -1.62 9.36 7.68
C THR A 114 -1.63 7.84 7.84
N LEU A 115 -1.56 7.15 6.70
CA LEU A 115 -1.57 5.70 6.70
C LEU A 115 -0.30 5.15 7.33
N ASP A 116 -0.45 4.18 8.24
CA ASP A 116 0.67 3.45 8.81
C ASP A 116 1.14 2.40 7.81
N GLU A 117 2.23 2.68 7.12
CA GLU A 117 2.78 1.77 6.11
C GLU A 117 3.19 0.42 6.70
N ASN A 118 3.57 0.38 7.97
CA ASN A 118 3.97 -0.85 8.63
C ASN A 118 2.77 -1.75 8.96
N SER A 119 1.54 -1.27 8.82
CA SER A 119 0.36 -2.11 8.97
C SER A 119 0.12 -3.00 7.76
N ALA A 120 0.73 -2.71 6.62
CA ALA A 120 0.58 -3.50 5.41
C ALA A 120 1.24 -4.87 5.53
N ASP A 121 0.71 -5.84 4.80
CA ASP A 121 1.31 -7.18 4.75
C ASP A 121 2.38 -7.27 3.69
N TYR A 122 2.21 -6.58 2.57
CA TYR A 122 3.14 -6.62 1.44
C TYR A 122 3.37 -5.26 0.83
N LYS A 123 4.51 -5.13 0.14
CA LYS A 123 4.84 -3.99 -0.70
C LYS A 123 5.15 -4.52 -2.09
N ILE A 124 4.67 -3.83 -3.13
CA ILE A 124 4.98 -4.20 -4.51
C ILE A 124 6.41 -3.76 -4.81
N VAL A 125 7.24 -4.70 -5.27
CA VAL A 125 8.64 -4.42 -5.58
C VAL A 125 8.94 -4.51 -7.07
N LYS A 126 8.09 -5.17 -7.85
CA LYS A 126 8.26 -5.26 -9.29
C LYS A 126 6.92 -5.55 -9.96
N ILE A 127 6.75 -5.02 -11.16
CA ILE A 127 5.54 -5.23 -11.97
C ILE A 127 5.97 -5.79 -13.33
N ASN A 128 5.29 -6.85 -13.77
CA ASN A 128 5.48 -7.42 -15.08
C ASN A 128 4.13 -7.53 -15.78
N SER A 129 3.94 -6.78 -16.85
CA SER A 129 2.68 -6.76 -17.59
C SER A 129 2.80 -7.61 -18.84
N SER A 130 1.84 -8.50 -19.04
CA SER A 130 1.69 -9.27 -20.27
C SER A 130 0.49 -8.76 -21.07
N ASN A 131 0.13 -9.46 -22.13
CA ASN A 131 -1.01 -9.05 -22.95
C ASN A 131 -2.36 -9.17 -22.21
N ASN A 132 -2.46 -10.08 -21.23
CA ASN A 132 -3.72 -10.40 -20.58
C ASN A 132 -3.73 -10.11 -19.08
N TYR A 133 -2.57 -10.06 -18.45
CA TYR A 133 -2.45 -9.89 -17.00
C TYR A 133 -1.39 -8.88 -16.62
N ASP A 134 -1.56 -8.35 -15.42
CA ASP A 134 -0.50 -7.68 -14.69
C ASP A 134 -0.08 -8.56 -13.52
N LYS A 135 1.20 -8.87 -13.41
CA LYS A 135 1.78 -9.62 -12.31
C LYS A 135 2.57 -8.69 -11.43
N TYR A 136 2.28 -8.75 -10.14
CA TYR A 136 2.95 -7.90 -9.14
C TYR A 136 3.74 -8.78 -8.20
N VAL A 137 5.05 -8.55 -8.12
CA VAL A 137 5.91 -9.25 -7.18
C VAL A 137 5.82 -8.53 -5.84
N LEU A 138 5.48 -9.27 -4.80
CA LEU A 138 5.24 -8.74 -3.46
C LEU A 138 6.35 -9.16 -2.51
N SER A 139 6.82 -8.22 -1.71
CA SER A 139 7.74 -8.48 -0.62
C SER A 139 7.02 -8.22 0.70
N ARG A 140 7.22 -9.10 1.68
CA ARG A 140 6.59 -8.95 2.97
C ARG A 140 7.13 -7.73 3.71
N VAL A 141 6.22 -6.93 4.28
CA VAL A 141 6.61 -5.79 5.11
C VAL A 141 7.09 -6.33 6.46
N VAL A 142 8.28 -5.89 6.86
CA VAL A 142 8.85 -6.28 8.16
C VAL A 142 8.17 -5.49 9.27
N LYS A 143 7.69 -6.21 10.28
CA LYS A 143 6.97 -5.59 11.40
C LYS A 143 7.75 -5.69 12.70
#